data_a0f024de32505f247ac45a5b93eaaff0
#
_entry.id   a0f024de32505f247ac45a5b93eaaff0
#
_cell.length_a   1.000
_cell.length_b   1.000
_cell.length_c   1.000
_cell.angle_alpha   90.00
_cell.angle_beta   90.00
_cell.angle_gamma   90.00
#
_symmetry.space_group_name_H-M   'P 1'
#
loop_
_entity.id
_entity.type
_entity.pdbx_description
1 polymer ?
#
loop_
_entity_poly.entity_id
_entity_poly.type
_entity_poly.pdbx_seq_one_letter_code
_entity_poly.pdbx_strand_id
1 'polypeptide(L)'
;MATKKMTVESAAPASDKKKALETCMAQIERTYGKGSIMRLGENTDILVEAIPTGSLALDIALGIGGVPRGRIIEIYGPESSGKTTLALHIVAEAQKMGGEVAFIDAEHALDPTYARALGVDIDAMLIAQPDTGEQGLEICEALVRSGAIDVVVVDSVAALTPRAEIEGDMGDSHVGLLARLMSQALRKLAGSIAKTNCVVIFINQLREKVGVMYGNPEVTTGGRALKFYSSVRIDVRRVEAMKNGSEIIGSRTRAKIVKNKVAPPFREAEFEILYGEGISKWGEMVDLAVKLDIIQKSGSWFAMGETRLGQGRDAVKALLQNDPELAEQIEAEIRANSFKLMSKQSQIAAVAAGRAVEVSADDFEDEAD
;
A
#
# COMPACT_ATOMS: atom_id res chain seq x y z
N MET A 1 -42.52 -56.42 5.00
CA MET A 1 -41.48 -55.33 5.09
C MET A 1 -41.82 -54.32 4.07
N ALA A 2 -42.33 -53.15 4.53
CA ALA A 2 -42.78 -52.06 3.66
C ALA A 2 -41.63 -51.05 3.48
N THR A 3 -41.13 -50.95 2.26
CA THR A 3 -40.12 -49.97 1.84
C THR A 3 -40.73 -48.59 1.78
N LYS A 4 -40.33 -47.73 2.73
CA LYS A 4 -40.68 -46.30 2.79
C LYS A 4 -39.94 -45.55 1.67
N LYS A 5 -40.67 -45.20 0.59
CA LYS A 5 -40.16 -44.29 -0.44
C LYS A 5 -39.91 -42.93 0.19
N MET A 6 -38.65 -42.48 0.26
CA MET A 6 -38.29 -41.10 0.52
C MET A 6 -38.68 -40.28 -0.74
N THR A 7 -39.68 -39.45 -0.60
CA THR A 7 -40.02 -38.40 -1.58
C THR A 7 -38.94 -37.32 -1.49
N VAL A 8 -38.19 -37.18 -2.57
CA VAL A 8 -37.31 -36.03 -2.77
C VAL A 8 -38.22 -34.82 -3.01
N GLU A 9 -38.25 -33.87 -2.07
CA GLU A 9 -38.93 -32.60 -2.26
C GLU A 9 -38.39 -31.91 -3.50
N SER A 10 -39.27 -31.63 -4.45
CA SER A 10 -38.94 -30.94 -5.70
C SER A 10 -38.46 -29.51 -5.36
N ALA A 11 -37.28 -29.12 -5.85
CA ALA A 11 -36.78 -27.76 -5.74
C ALA A 11 -37.80 -26.74 -6.29
N ALA A 12 -38.16 -25.75 -5.49
CA ALA A 12 -39.11 -24.69 -5.86
C ALA A 12 -38.73 -24.05 -7.22
N PRO A 13 -39.70 -23.70 -8.07
CA PRO A 13 -39.46 -23.11 -9.37
C PRO A 13 -38.62 -21.85 -9.23
N ALA A 14 -37.74 -21.54 -10.20
CA ALA A 14 -36.76 -20.46 -10.16
C ALA A 14 -37.38 -19.06 -9.90
N SER A 15 -38.64 -18.87 -10.31
CA SER A 15 -39.44 -17.66 -10.04
C SER A 15 -39.72 -17.47 -8.55
N ASP A 16 -40.03 -18.52 -7.84
CA ASP A 16 -40.41 -18.45 -6.41
C ASP A 16 -39.16 -18.25 -5.53
N LYS A 17 -38.01 -18.81 -5.93
CA LYS A 17 -36.71 -18.56 -5.28
C LYS A 17 -36.30 -17.08 -5.43
N LYS A 18 -36.52 -16.48 -6.61
CA LYS A 18 -36.19 -15.07 -6.85
C LYS A 18 -37.06 -14.14 -6.00
N LYS A 19 -38.37 -14.36 -5.93
CA LYS A 19 -39.29 -13.60 -5.09
C LYS A 19 -38.97 -13.74 -3.59
N ALA A 20 -38.67 -14.94 -3.13
CA ALA A 20 -38.26 -15.20 -1.76
C ALA A 20 -36.97 -14.46 -1.40
N LEU A 21 -35.97 -14.42 -2.32
CA LEU A 21 -34.74 -13.67 -2.14
C LEU A 21 -34.98 -12.16 -2.07
N GLU A 22 -35.81 -11.60 -2.97
CA GLU A 22 -36.17 -10.18 -2.97
C GLU A 22 -36.89 -9.77 -1.67
N THR A 23 -37.79 -10.62 -1.19
CA THR A 23 -38.47 -10.40 0.10
C THR A 23 -37.48 -10.42 1.27
N CYS A 24 -36.53 -11.36 1.27
CA CYS A 24 -35.49 -11.48 2.28
C CYS A 24 -34.57 -10.23 2.26
N MET A 25 -34.14 -9.78 1.06
CA MET A 25 -33.31 -8.57 0.91
C MET A 25 -34.04 -7.32 1.46
N ALA A 26 -35.32 -7.14 1.09
CA ALA A 26 -36.12 -6.03 1.61
C ALA A 26 -36.31 -6.07 3.15
N GLN A 27 -36.40 -7.26 3.74
CA GLN A 27 -36.47 -7.43 5.19
C GLN A 27 -35.15 -7.09 5.86
N ILE A 28 -34.01 -7.48 5.28
CA ILE A 28 -32.67 -7.16 5.78
C ILE A 28 -32.47 -5.63 5.72
N GLU A 29 -32.78 -4.98 4.61
CA GLU A 29 -32.67 -3.52 4.48
C GLU A 29 -33.59 -2.76 5.46
N ARG A 30 -34.79 -3.29 5.74
CA ARG A 30 -35.70 -2.69 6.73
C ARG A 30 -35.14 -2.82 8.14
N THR A 31 -34.43 -3.90 8.46
CA THR A 31 -33.91 -4.17 9.81
C THR A 31 -32.58 -3.48 10.05
N TYR A 32 -31.69 -3.47 9.07
CA TYR A 32 -30.31 -3.00 9.21
C TYR A 32 -29.98 -1.71 8.43
N GLY A 33 -30.95 -1.18 7.67
CA GLY A 33 -30.80 0.03 6.86
C GLY A 33 -30.51 -0.25 5.39
N LYS A 34 -30.80 0.75 4.54
CA LYS A 34 -30.50 0.70 3.09
C LYS A 34 -29.02 0.46 2.84
N GLY A 35 -28.70 -0.44 1.91
CA GLY A 35 -27.33 -0.78 1.55
C GLY A 35 -26.68 -1.81 2.47
N SER A 36 -27.41 -2.38 3.47
CA SER A 36 -26.92 -3.47 4.31
C SER A 36 -26.72 -4.79 3.54
N ILE A 37 -27.40 -4.94 2.42
CA ILE A 37 -27.24 -6.01 1.44
C ILE A 37 -27.39 -5.45 0.04
N MET A 38 -26.53 -5.90 -0.90
CA MET A 38 -26.58 -5.48 -2.28
C MET A 38 -26.10 -6.61 -3.21
N ARG A 39 -26.46 -6.55 -4.47
CA ARG A 39 -25.86 -7.42 -5.49
C ARG A 39 -24.56 -6.79 -5.97
N LEU A 40 -23.48 -7.55 -5.96
CA LEU A 40 -22.15 -7.05 -6.34
C LEU A 40 -22.11 -6.43 -7.75
N GLY A 41 -22.91 -6.95 -8.69
CA GLY A 41 -22.98 -6.43 -10.06
C GLY A 41 -23.84 -5.18 -10.25
N GLU A 42 -24.65 -4.78 -9.25
CA GLU A 42 -25.46 -3.55 -9.33
C GLU A 42 -24.66 -2.30 -8.97
N ASN A 43 -23.52 -2.45 -8.32
CA ASN A 43 -22.59 -1.39 -7.94
C ASN A 43 -21.29 -1.55 -8.75
N THR A 44 -21.32 -1.22 -10.03
CA THR A 44 -20.16 -1.26 -10.93
C THR A 44 -19.10 -0.19 -10.61
N ASP A 45 -19.40 0.76 -9.74
CA ASP A 45 -18.56 1.91 -9.40
C ASP A 45 -17.76 1.72 -8.10
N ILE A 46 -17.51 0.48 -7.66
CA ILE A 46 -16.56 0.25 -6.56
C ILE A 46 -15.12 0.31 -7.11
N LEU A 47 -14.78 1.45 -7.74
CA LEU A 47 -13.39 1.82 -7.91
C LEU A 47 -12.84 2.13 -6.52
N VAL A 48 -11.93 1.31 -6.05
CA VAL A 48 -11.23 1.60 -4.79
C VAL A 48 -10.34 2.81 -5.03
N GLU A 49 -10.71 3.94 -4.45
CA GLU A 49 -9.87 5.14 -4.46
C GLU A 49 -8.52 4.84 -3.80
N ALA A 50 -7.48 5.48 -4.29
CA ALA A 50 -6.11 5.29 -3.80
C ALA A 50 -5.44 6.63 -3.51
N ILE A 51 -4.51 6.61 -2.56
CA ILE A 51 -3.59 7.71 -2.28
C ILE A 51 -2.23 7.32 -2.88
N PRO A 52 -1.63 8.14 -3.74
CA PRO A 52 -0.30 7.87 -4.31
C PRO A 52 0.76 7.68 -3.23
N THR A 53 1.79 6.92 -3.54
CA THR A 53 2.87 6.63 -2.57
C THR A 53 4.05 7.60 -2.66
N GLY A 54 4.05 8.48 -3.66
CA GLY A 54 5.21 9.31 -4.00
C GLY A 54 6.23 8.58 -4.89
N SER A 55 6.06 7.26 -5.13
CA SER A 55 6.82 6.46 -6.07
C SER A 55 5.90 5.95 -7.18
N LEU A 56 6.14 6.39 -8.43
CA LEU A 56 5.35 5.99 -9.58
C LEU A 56 5.45 4.49 -9.86
N ALA A 57 6.63 3.89 -9.66
CA ALA A 57 6.83 2.45 -9.81
C ALA A 57 6.03 1.65 -8.78
N LEU A 58 5.99 2.12 -7.51
CA LEU A 58 5.21 1.46 -6.47
C LEU A 58 3.70 1.63 -6.72
N ASP A 59 3.26 2.79 -7.17
CA ASP A 59 1.86 3.04 -7.54
C ASP A 59 1.39 2.10 -8.66
N ILE A 60 2.22 1.90 -9.69
CA ILE A 60 1.98 0.93 -10.77
C ILE A 60 1.97 -0.50 -10.22
N ALA A 61 2.93 -0.85 -9.35
CA ALA A 61 3.01 -2.17 -8.76
C ALA A 61 1.81 -2.49 -7.87
N LEU A 62 1.27 -1.51 -7.13
CA LEU A 62 0.04 -1.63 -6.35
C LEU A 62 -1.20 -1.87 -7.22
N GLY A 63 -1.17 -1.45 -8.47
CA GLY A 63 -2.17 -1.77 -9.50
C GLY A 63 -3.44 -0.93 -9.49
N ILE A 64 -3.57 0.00 -8.54
CA ILE A 64 -4.68 0.96 -8.43
C ILE A 64 -4.19 2.40 -8.32
N GLY A 65 -2.88 2.64 -8.53
CA GLY A 65 -2.28 3.97 -8.50
C GLY A 65 -1.88 4.48 -7.11
N GLY A 66 -1.81 3.61 -6.11
CA GLY A 66 -1.41 3.97 -4.75
C GLY A 66 -1.93 3.01 -3.68
N VAL A 67 -1.94 3.44 -2.42
CA VAL A 67 -2.51 2.68 -1.30
C VAL A 67 -4.03 2.84 -1.25
N PRO A 68 -4.80 1.73 -1.08
CA PRO A 68 -6.26 1.77 -1.10
C PRO A 68 -6.86 2.52 0.09
N ARG A 69 -7.81 3.43 -0.15
CA ARG A 69 -8.61 4.08 0.89
C ARG A 69 -9.51 3.06 1.61
N GLY A 70 -9.82 3.34 2.86
CA GLY A 70 -10.66 2.47 3.67
C GLY A 70 -10.00 1.13 4.03
N ARG A 71 -8.66 1.06 4.07
CA ARG A 71 -7.91 -0.18 4.27
C ARG A 71 -6.74 -0.03 5.23
N ILE A 72 -6.36 -1.16 5.82
CA ILE A 72 -5.16 -1.30 6.65
C ILE A 72 -4.00 -1.72 5.74
N ILE A 73 -2.89 -0.99 5.85
CA ILE A 73 -1.64 -1.22 5.13
C ILE A 73 -0.56 -1.59 6.15
N GLU A 74 0.24 -2.59 5.88
CA GLU A 74 1.45 -2.88 6.65
C GLU A 74 2.69 -2.61 5.80
N ILE A 75 3.56 -1.71 6.25
CA ILE A 75 4.87 -1.45 5.67
C ILE A 75 5.91 -2.02 6.65
N TYR A 76 6.69 -3.00 6.20
CA TYR A 76 7.64 -3.65 7.09
C TYR A 76 8.97 -3.93 6.39
N GLY A 77 10.01 -4.15 7.17
CA GLY A 77 11.36 -4.44 6.67
C GLY A 77 12.41 -4.21 7.74
N PRO A 78 13.69 -4.44 7.40
CA PRO A 78 14.82 -4.18 8.28
C PRO A 78 14.88 -2.72 8.71
N GLU A 79 15.70 -2.45 9.72
CA GLU A 79 16.03 -1.08 10.14
C GLU A 79 16.67 -0.30 8.99
N SER A 80 16.44 1.01 8.94
CA SER A 80 16.99 1.92 7.92
C SER A 80 16.69 1.52 6.46
N SER A 81 15.61 0.78 6.23
CA SER A 81 15.18 0.37 4.89
C SER A 81 14.31 1.41 4.14
N GLY A 82 13.91 2.51 4.81
CA GLY A 82 13.08 3.57 4.21
C GLY A 82 11.58 3.43 4.48
N LYS A 83 11.17 2.66 5.50
CA LYS A 83 9.74 2.47 5.86
C LYS A 83 9.04 3.78 6.23
N THR A 84 9.62 4.52 7.19
CA THR A 84 9.10 5.82 7.63
C THR A 84 9.13 6.85 6.51
N THR A 85 10.20 6.85 5.69
CA THR A 85 10.29 7.71 4.49
C THR A 85 9.13 7.45 3.54
N LEU A 86 8.84 6.18 3.22
CA LEU A 86 7.71 5.82 2.36
C LEU A 86 6.37 6.25 2.97
N ALA A 87 6.17 6.04 4.27
CA ALA A 87 4.95 6.45 4.95
C ALA A 87 4.76 7.98 4.94
N LEU A 88 5.83 8.75 5.16
CA LEU A 88 5.80 10.21 5.08
C LEU A 88 5.51 10.73 3.67
N HIS A 89 6.01 10.06 2.62
CA HIS A 89 5.61 10.40 1.25
C HIS A 89 4.12 10.16 1.00
N ILE A 90 3.55 9.06 1.50
CA ILE A 90 2.10 8.81 1.41
C ILE A 90 1.31 9.91 2.15
N VAL A 91 1.79 10.34 3.32
CA VAL A 91 1.21 11.46 4.08
C VAL A 91 1.27 12.75 3.25
N ALA A 92 2.41 13.08 2.66
CA ALA A 92 2.56 14.27 1.81
C ALA A 92 1.63 14.23 0.59
N GLU A 93 1.49 13.07 -0.06
CA GLU A 93 0.57 12.91 -1.19
C GLU A 93 -0.91 13.05 -0.75
N ALA A 94 -1.27 12.53 0.43
CA ALA A 94 -2.61 12.72 0.99
C ALA A 94 -2.92 14.21 1.25
N GLN A 95 -1.97 14.96 1.82
CA GLN A 95 -2.12 16.40 2.04
C GLN A 95 -2.24 17.19 0.73
N LYS A 96 -1.48 16.84 -0.32
CA LYS A 96 -1.62 17.43 -1.66
C LYS A 96 -3.00 17.23 -2.27
N MET A 97 -3.68 16.14 -1.90
CA MET A 97 -5.06 15.87 -2.28
C MET A 97 -6.08 16.60 -1.39
N GLY A 98 -5.64 17.43 -0.44
CA GLY A 98 -6.49 18.14 0.53
C GLY A 98 -6.94 17.28 1.70
N GLY A 99 -6.28 16.14 1.94
CA GLY A 99 -6.62 15.21 3.02
C GLY A 99 -5.99 15.60 4.36
N GLU A 100 -6.70 15.29 5.44
CA GLU A 100 -6.23 15.42 6.82
C GLU A 100 -5.44 14.19 7.26
N VAL A 101 -4.32 14.41 7.94
CA VAL A 101 -3.37 13.35 8.26
C VAL A 101 -2.96 13.35 9.73
N ALA A 102 -2.70 12.17 10.27
CA ALA A 102 -2.22 12.02 11.64
C ALA A 102 -1.05 11.01 11.71
N PHE A 103 -0.09 11.29 12.57
CA PHE A 103 1.07 10.44 12.82
C PHE A 103 1.14 10.07 14.31
N ILE A 104 1.12 8.79 14.61
CA ILE A 104 1.27 8.24 15.96
C ILE A 104 2.70 7.73 16.08
N ASP A 105 3.55 8.57 16.68
CA ASP A 105 4.97 8.34 16.86
C ASP A 105 5.24 7.63 18.18
N ALA A 106 5.14 6.31 18.19
CA ALA A 106 5.43 5.48 19.35
C ALA A 106 6.93 5.26 19.57
N GLU A 107 7.78 5.54 18.58
CA GLU A 107 9.23 5.49 18.71
C GLU A 107 9.82 6.80 19.23
N HIS A 108 9.05 7.90 19.25
CA HIS A 108 9.50 9.25 19.61
C HIS A 108 10.69 9.73 18.75
N ALA A 109 10.70 9.35 17.49
CA ALA A 109 11.85 9.52 16.59
C ALA A 109 11.54 10.33 15.32
N LEU A 110 10.33 10.89 15.19
CA LEU A 110 9.96 11.69 14.02
C LEU A 110 10.74 13.01 14.01
N ASP A 111 11.52 13.22 12.95
CA ASP A 111 12.18 14.49 12.68
C ASP A 111 11.29 15.42 11.82
N PRO A 112 10.79 16.54 12.38
CA PRO A 112 9.96 17.47 11.63
C PRO A 112 10.68 18.11 10.45
N THR A 113 12.00 18.31 10.55
CA THR A 113 12.81 18.89 9.47
C THR A 113 12.85 17.92 8.27
N TYR A 114 13.06 16.64 8.55
CA TYR A 114 13.03 15.61 7.53
C TYR A 114 11.65 15.46 6.91
N ALA A 115 10.58 15.41 7.73
CA ALA A 115 9.21 15.36 7.23
C ALA A 115 8.88 16.52 6.27
N ARG A 116 9.27 17.74 6.64
CA ARG A 116 9.12 18.94 5.78
C ARG A 116 9.89 18.81 4.46
N ALA A 117 11.11 18.28 4.50
CA ALA A 117 11.93 18.06 3.30
C ALA A 117 11.28 17.04 2.33
N LEU A 118 10.50 16.08 2.85
CA LEU A 118 9.71 15.12 2.05
C LEU A 118 8.41 15.74 1.50
N GLY A 119 8.11 16.99 1.81
CA GLY A 119 6.92 17.70 1.34
C GLY A 119 5.70 17.58 2.26
N VAL A 120 5.89 17.11 3.50
CA VAL A 120 4.82 17.10 4.51
C VAL A 120 4.60 18.50 5.04
N ASP A 121 3.35 18.97 5.03
CA ASP A 121 2.94 20.15 5.78
C ASP A 121 2.82 19.75 7.27
N ILE A 122 3.90 20.05 8.01
CA ILE A 122 4.00 19.69 9.43
C ILE A 122 3.08 20.53 10.32
N ASP A 123 2.67 21.72 9.86
CA ASP A 123 1.80 22.60 10.61
C ASP A 123 0.34 22.14 10.55
N ALA A 124 -0.03 21.40 9.49
CA ALA A 124 -1.33 20.75 9.31
C ALA A 124 -1.37 19.28 9.79
N MET A 125 -0.23 18.64 10.05
CA MET A 125 -0.17 17.25 10.48
C MET A 125 -0.42 17.10 11.97
N LEU A 126 -1.40 16.27 12.34
CA LEU A 126 -1.60 15.89 13.74
C LEU A 126 -0.53 14.89 14.18
N ILE A 127 0.07 15.10 15.34
CA ILE A 127 1.05 14.19 15.94
C ILE A 127 0.58 13.75 17.33
N ALA A 128 0.73 12.47 17.64
CA ALA A 128 0.54 11.90 18.96
C ALA A 128 1.75 11.05 19.36
N GLN A 129 2.23 11.22 20.58
CA GLN A 129 3.35 10.45 21.14
C GLN A 129 2.85 9.74 22.40
N PRO A 130 2.27 8.52 22.25
CA PRO A 130 1.64 7.79 23.34
C PRO A 130 2.70 7.13 24.25
N ASP A 131 2.41 7.09 25.56
CA ASP A 131 3.22 6.40 26.55
C ASP A 131 3.02 4.88 26.54
N THR A 132 1.84 4.40 26.10
CA THR A 132 1.48 2.98 26.05
C THR A 132 0.89 2.58 24.71
N GLY A 133 1.00 1.30 24.36
CA GLY A 133 0.41 0.74 23.14
C GLY A 133 -1.11 0.86 23.11
N GLU A 134 -1.78 0.71 24.28
CA GLU A 134 -3.22 0.92 24.41
C GLU A 134 -3.61 2.35 24.04
N GLN A 135 -2.90 3.34 24.60
CA GLN A 135 -3.14 4.76 24.31
C GLN A 135 -2.97 5.08 22.83
N GLY A 136 -1.89 4.60 22.19
CA GLY A 136 -1.63 4.81 20.77
C GLY A 136 -2.74 4.23 19.89
N LEU A 137 -3.21 3.03 20.18
CA LEU A 137 -4.27 2.36 19.42
C LEU A 137 -5.66 2.95 19.68
N GLU A 138 -5.93 3.47 20.90
CA GLU A 138 -7.17 4.18 21.23
C GLU A 138 -7.23 5.55 20.53
N ILE A 139 -6.11 6.28 20.47
CA ILE A 139 -5.99 7.52 19.68
C ILE A 139 -6.25 7.22 18.20
N CYS A 140 -5.62 6.17 17.64
CA CYS A 140 -5.87 5.74 16.27
C CYS A 140 -7.36 5.44 16.04
N GLU A 141 -8.02 4.69 16.94
CA GLU A 141 -9.45 4.39 16.84
C GLU A 141 -10.29 5.66 16.84
N ALA A 142 -10.01 6.60 17.74
CA ALA A 142 -10.74 7.85 17.87
C ALA A 142 -10.63 8.71 16.60
N LEU A 143 -9.41 8.84 16.06
CA LEU A 143 -9.15 9.57 14.81
C LEU A 143 -9.89 8.94 13.62
N VAL A 144 -9.78 7.64 13.43
CA VAL A 144 -10.49 6.92 12.37
C VAL A 144 -12.00 7.06 12.51
N ARG A 145 -12.54 6.93 13.72
CA ARG A 145 -13.98 7.03 13.98
C ARG A 145 -14.54 8.42 13.76
N SER A 146 -13.74 9.46 13.86
CA SER A 146 -14.17 10.83 13.58
C SER A 146 -14.68 11.01 12.14
N GLY A 147 -14.13 10.19 11.20
CA GLY A 147 -14.41 10.31 9.78
C GLY A 147 -13.79 11.54 9.11
N ALA A 148 -12.95 12.28 9.85
CA ALA A 148 -12.31 13.50 9.36
C ALA A 148 -10.87 13.28 8.89
N ILE A 149 -10.29 12.10 9.15
CA ILE A 149 -8.88 11.81 8.85
C ILE A 149 -8.77 10.86 7.66
N ASP A 150 -7.95 11.23 6.69
CA ASP A 150 -7.70 10.43 5.49
C ASP A 150 -6.60 9.40 5.69
N VAL A 151 -5.53 9.76 6.42
CA VAL A 151 -4.40 8.86 6.70
C VAL A 151 -4.00 8.93 8.16
N VAL A 152 -3.86 7.76 8.79
CA VAL A 152 -3.22 7.61 10.10
C VAL A 152 -2.00 6.70 9.93
N VAL A 153 -0.82 7.15 10.34
CA VAL A 153 0.40 6.34 10.42
C VAL A 153 0.66 5.97 11.86
N VAL A 154 1.01 4.72 12.13
CA VAL A 154 1.48 4.22 13.43
C VAL A 154 2.92 3.75 13.26
N ASP A 155 3.87 4.46 13.82
CA ASP A 155 5.30 4.16 13.73
C ASP A 155 5.90 3.97 15.15
N SER A 156 6.23 2.77 15.54
CA SER A 156 6.00 1.49 14.89
C SER A 156 5.23 0.52 15.80
N VAL A 157 4.72 -0.57 15.22
CA VAL A 157 4.07 -1.65 15.99
C VAL A 157 5.01 -2.22 17.06
N ALA A 158 6.31 -2.26 16.78
CA ALA A 158 7.31 -2.78 17.71
C ALA A 158 7.47 -1.92 18.98
N ALA A 159 7.14 -0.64 18.90
CA ALA A 159 7.23 0.33 20.01
C ALA A 159 5.93 0.47 20.80
N LEU A 160 4.84 -0.17 20.37
CA LEU A 160 3.55 -0.18 21.11
C LEU A 160 3.65 -1.08 22.35
N THR A 161 4.34 -0.62 23.39
CA THR A 161 4.51 -1.38 24.63
C THR A 161 3.20 -1.42 25.40
N PRO A 162 2.66 -2.62 25.73
CA PRO A 162 1.48 -2.76 26.55
C PRO A 162 1.69 -2.16 27.95
N ARG A 163 0.66 -1.52 28.51
CA ARG A 163 0.73 -0.93 29.86
C ARG A 163 1.20 -1.91 30.92
N ALA A 164 0.70 -3.15 30.88
CA ALA A 164 1.10 -4.18 31.84
C ALA A 164 2.59 -4.55 31.76
N GLU A 165 3.23 -4.31 30.62
CA GLU A 165 4.68 -4.50 30.45
C GLU A 165 5.46 -3.32 31.04
N ILE A 166 4.92 -2.11 30.94
CA ILE A 166 5.52 -0.89 31.51
C ILE A 166 5.43 -0.88 33.05
N GLU A 167 4.29 -1.34 33.58
CA GLU A 167 4.05 -1.39 35.03
C GLU A 167 4.66 -2.61 35.73
N GLY A 168 5.14 -3.62 34.95
CA GLY A 168 5.80 -4.81 35.46
C GLY A 168 7.25 -4.59 35.87
N ASP A 169 7.82 -5.54 36.63
CA ASP A 169 9.20 -5.49 37.03
C ASP A 169 10.15 -5.89 35.90
N MET A 170 11.38 -5.35 35.91
CA MET A 170 12.42 -5.73 34.96
C MET A 170 12.76 -7.22 35.08
N GLY A 171 12.49 -7.98 34.00
CA GLY A 171 12.71 -9.42 33.93
C GLY A 171 11.43 -10.25 33.93
N ASP A 172 10.28 -9.63 34.13
CA ASP A 172 8.99 -10.30 33.98
C ASP A 172 8.74 -10.76 32.53
N SER A 173 8.10 -11.92 32.39
CA SER A 173 7.79 -12.46 31.07
C SER A 173 6.43 -11.99 30.59
N HIS A 174 6.41 -11.11 29.61
CA HIS A 174 5.20 -10.54 29.01
C HIS A 174 4.87 -11.14 27.62
N VAL A 175 5.14 -12.42 27.42
CA VAL A 175 4.98 -13.10 26.14
C VAL A 175 3.54 -12.97 25.60
N GLY A 176 3.42 -12.40 24.41
CA GLY A 176 2.17 -12.34 23.64
C GLY A 176 1.21 -11.21 24.02
N LEU A 177 1.55 -10.33 24.96
CA LEU A 177 0.69 -9.18 25.33
C LEU A 177 0.44 -8.27 24.12
N LEU A 178 1.50 -7.85 23.43
CA LEU A 178 1.38 -7.03 22.22
C LEU A 178 0.55 -7.72 21.13
N ALA A 179 0.68 -9.03 20.95
CA ALA A 179 -0.10 -9.75 19.95
C ALA A 179 -1.61 -9.79 20.30
N ARG A 180 -1.95 -9.86 21.58
CA ARG A 180 -3.35 -9.78 22.06
C ARG A 180 -3.91 -8.37 21.88
N LEU A 181 -3.14 -7.34 22.24
CA LEU A 181 -3.48 -5.94 22.08
C LEU A 181 -3.74 -5.62 20.60
N MET A 182 -2.84 -5.97 19.71
CA MET A 182 -3.01 -5.80 18.26
C MET A 182 -4.24 -6.55 17.72
N SER A 183 -4.49 -7.77 18.17
CA SER A 183 -5.67 -8.54 17.75
C SER A 183 -6.98 -7.88 18.17
N GLN A 184 -7.02 -7.27 19.35
CA GLN A 184 -8.17 -6.56 19.85
C GLN A 184 -8.39 -5.25 19.10
N ALA A 185 -7.35 -4.44 18.94
CA ALA A 185 -7.41 -3.17 18.25
C ALA A 185 -7.83 -3.33 16.79
N LEU A 186 -7.21 -4.24 16.04
CA LEU A 186 -7.50 -4.46 14.63
C LEU A 186 -8.94 -4.94 14.38
N ARG A 187 -9.54 -5.70 15.30
CA ARG A 187 -10.97 -6.06 15.23
C ARG A 187 -11.88 -4.85 15.33
N LYS A 188 -11.55 -3.87 16.18
CA LYS A 188 -12.32 -2.64 16.33
C LYS A 188 -12.11 -1.71 15.13
N LEU A 189 -10.84 -1.52 14.73
CA LEU A 189 -10.45 -0.60 13.67
C LEU A 189 -10.99 -1.01 12.29
N ALA A 190 -10.97 -2.30 11.95
CA ALA A 190 -11.31 -2.77 10.59
C ALA A 190 -12.69 -2.32 10.11
N GLY A 191 -13.69 -2.36 11.00
CA GLY A 191 -15.07 -1.93 10.67
C GLY A 191 -15.21 -0.42 10.52
N SER A 192 -14.49 0.36 11.31
CA SER A 192 -14.49 1.82 11.24
C SER A 192 -13.74 2.33 10.01
N ILE A 193 -12.54 1.80 9.76
CA ILE A 193 -11.67 2.15 8.62
C ILE A 193 -12.43 2.01 7.28
N ALA A 194 -13.15 0.88 7.09
CA ALA A 194 -13.90 0.64 5.86
C ALA A 194 -15.06 1.62 5.66
N LYS A 195 -15.64 2.17 6.74
CA LYS A 195 -16.75 3.13 6.68
C LYS A 195 -16.32 4.57 6.47
N THR A 196 -15.13 4.93 6.97
CA THR A 196 -14.62 6.30 6.95
C THR A 196 -13.67 6.58 5.78
N ASN A 197 -13.40 5.58 4.94
CA ASN A 197 -12.40 5.66 3.85
C ASN A 197 -10.99 6.06 4.31
N CYS A 198 -10.71 5.99 5.61
CA CYS A 198 -9.40 6.29 6.16
C CYS A 198 -8.39 5.19 5.80
N VAL A 199 -7.16 5.56 5.46
CA VAL A 199 -6.03 4.65 5.32
C VAL A 199 -5.30 4.57 6.64
N VAL A 200 -5.11 3.37 7.20
CA VAL A 200 -4.28 3.20 8.39
C VAL A 200 -3.02 2.41 8.02
N ILE A 201 -1.87 3.05 8.18
CA ILE A 201 -0.55 2.50 7.88
C ILE A 201 0.11 2.08 9.17
N PHE A 202 0.41 0.80 9.31
CA PHE A 202 1.23 0.27 10.39
C PHE A 202 2.64 0.03 9.87
N ILE A 203 3.62 0.73 10.43
CA ILE A 203 5.03 0.45 10.20
C ILE A 203 5.44 -0.66 11.16
N ASN A 204 6.18 -1.66 10.65
CA ASN A 204 6.57 -2.82 11.45
C ASN A 204 8.04 -3.18 11.22
N GLN A 205 8.65 -3.74 12.24
CA GLN A 205 10.03 -4.21 12.21
C GLN A 205 10.06 -5.73 12.01
N LEU A 206 11.15 -6.22 11.41
CA LEU A 206 11.44 -7.64 11.31
C LEU A 206 12.24 -8.08 12.53
N ARG A 207 11.92 -9.27 13.02
CA ARG A 207 12.67 -10.00 14.06
C ARG A 207 12.99 -11.39 13.55
N GLU A 208 14.08 -11.95 13.96
CA GLU A 208 14.44 -13.32 13.62
C GLU A 208 13.96 -14.28 14.71
N LYS A 209 13.31 -15.36 14.29
CA LYS A 209 12.99 -16.47 15.18
C LYS A 209 14.22 -17.34 15.38
N VAL A 210 14.67 -17.42 16.63
CA VAL A 210 15.73 -18.34 17.02
C VAL A 210 15.27 -19.80 16.85
N GLY A 211 16.13 -20.65 16.27
CA GLY A 211 15.89 -22.09 16.13
C GLY A 211 15.15 -22.53 14.87
N VAL A 212 14.89 -21.66 13.91
CA VAL A 212 14.34 -22.03 12.60
C VAL A 212 15.46 -22.54 11.69
N MET A 213 15.56 -23.87 11.52
CA MET A 213 16.60 -24.46 10.66
C MET A 213 16.21 -24.49 9.17
N TYR A 214 14.92 -24.42 8.85
CA TYR A 214 14.40 -24.43 7.47
C TYR A 214 13.30 -23.40 7.30
N GLY A 215 13.27 -22.72 6.14
CA GLY A 215 12.31 -21.67 5.81
C GLY A 215 12.77 -20.27 6.20
N ASN A 216 11.89 -19.27 6.09
CA ASN A 216 12.23 -17.88 6.42
C ASN A 216 12.08 -17.65 7.93
N PRO A 217 13.17 -17.34 8.66
CA PRO A 217 13.12 -17.04 10.08
C PRO A 217 12.52 -15.67 10.41
N GLU A 218 12.43 -14.76 9.42
CA GLU A 218 11.95 -13.40 9.62
C GLU A 218 10.46 -13.35 9.96
N VAL A 219 10.13 -12.65 11.03
CA VAL A 219 8.75 -12.42 11.46
C VAL A 219 8.55 -10.96 11.84
N THR A 220 7.36 -10.43 11.59
CA THR A 220 6.96 -9.10 12.06
C THR A 220 6.49 -9.16 13.51
N THR A 221 6.69 -8.06 14.27
CA THR A 221 6.23 -7.91 15.66
C THR A 221 4.70 -7.81 15.74
N GLY A 222 4.11 -7.91 16.94
CA GLY A 222 2.67 -7.79 17.14
C GLY A 222 1.84 -9.01 16.72
N GLY A 223 2.48 -10.18 16.49
CA GLY A 223 1.80 -11.45 16.20
C GLY A 223 1.29 -11.58 14.77
N ARG A 224 0.21 -12.38 14.59
CA ARG A 224 -0.32 -12.69 13.25
C ARG A 224 -1.50 -11.80 12.81
N ALA A 225 -2.10 -11.02 13.72
CA ALA A 225 -3.34 -10.31 13.44
C ALA A 225 -3.19 -9.35 12.25
N LEU A 226 -2.12 -8.55 12.22
CA LEU A 226 -1.87 -7.60 11.15
C LEU A 226 -1.74 -8.26 9.78
N LYS A 227 -1.14 -9.46 9.70
CA LYS A 227 -1.06 -10.25 8.45
C LYS A 227 -2.43 -10.61 7.87
N PHE A 228 -3.45 -10.79 8.73
CA PHE A 228 -4.81 -11.11 8.30
C PHE A 228 -5.61 -9.85 7.98
N TYR A 229 -5.54 -8.82 8.82
CA TYR A 229 -6.34 -7.60 8.70
C TYR A 229 -5.85 -6.66 7.59
N SER A 230 -4.54 -6.56 7.35
CA SER A 230 -4.00 -5.73 6.27
C SER A 230 -4.55 -6.16 4.90
N SER A 231 -4.90 -5.19 4.08
CA SER A 231 -5.28 -5.40 2.68
C SER A 231 -4.05 -5.40 1.77
N VAL A 232 -3.06 -4.61 2.11
CA VAL A 232 -1.77 -4.54 1.41
C VAL A 232 -0.65 -4.72 2.43
N ARG A 233 0.39 -5.47 2.06
CA ARG A 233 1.63 -5.63 2.83
C ARG A 233 2.80 -5.39 1.91
N ILE A 234 3.68 -4.48 2.30
CA ILE A 234 4.85 -4.04 1.54
C ILE A 234 6.10 -4.37 2.34
N ASP A 235 6.95 -5.24 1.80
CA ASP A 235 8.29 -5.54 2.33
C ASP A 235 9.28 -4.55 1.69
N VAL A 236 9.86 -3.68 2.51
CA VAL A 236 10.77 -2.61 2.07
C VAL A 236 12.19 -2.96 2.46
N ARG A 237 13.08 -3.08 1.48
CA ARG A 237 14.48 -3.48 1.69
C ARG A 237 15.44 -2.58 0.92
N ARG A 238 16.51 -2.19 1.60
CA ARG A 238 17.65 -1.54 0.96
C ARG A 238 18.40 -2.58 0.11
N VAL A 239 18.63 -2.23 -1.16
CA VAL A 239 19.36 -3.09 -2.11
C VAL A 239 20.84 -2.71 -2.13
N GLU A 240 21.12 -1.41 -2.36
CA GLU A 240 22.48 -0.90 -2.44
C GLU A 240 22.57 0.56 -1.95
N ALA A 241 23.79 0.98 -1.60
CA ALA A 241 24.08 2.38 -1.28
C ALA A 241 24.42 3.14 -2.56
N MET A 242 23.79 4.30 -2.73
CA MET A 242 24.11 5.24 -3.80
C MET A 242 25.24 6.15 -3.37
N LYS A 243 26.25 6.31 -4.23
CA LYS A 243 27.44 7.10 -3.95
C LYS A 243 27.65 8.17 -5.00
N ASN A 244 28.10 9.33 -4.55
CA ASN A 244 28.66 10.36 -5.40
C ASN A 244 30.14 10.53 -5.02
N GLY A 245 31.06 9.98 -5.84
CA GLY A 245 32.45 9.82 -5.47
C GLY A 245 32.62 8.89 -4.26
N SER A 246 33.14 9.42 -3.14
CA SER A 246 33.31 8.68 -1.87
C SER A 246 32.14 8.84 -0.89
N GLU A 247 31.23 9.78 -1.14
CA GLU A 247 30.12 10.10 -0.26
C GLU A 247 28.90 9.25 -0.58
N ILE A 248 28.21 8.75 0.46
CA ILE A 248 26.94 8.03 0.32
C ILE A 248 25.82 9.07 0.35
N ILE A 249 25.13 9.24 -0.78
CA ILE A 249 24.07 10.23 -0.96
C ILE A 249 22.66 9.67 -0.80
N GLY A 250 22.52 8.36 -0.76
CA GLY A 250 21.21 7.71 -0.68
C GLY A 250 21.28 6.19 -0.75
N SER A 251 20.15 5.59 -1.02
CA SER A 251 20.03 4.14 -1.21
C SER A 251 19.03 3.79 -2.30
N ARG A 252 19.31 2.75 -3.06
CA ARG A 252 18.31 2.07 -3.86
C ARG A 252 17.53 1.12 -2.97
N THR A 253 16.22 1.26 -3.00
CA THR A 253 15.29 0.52 -2.14
C THR A 253 14.35 -0.28 -3.02
N ARG A 254 14.08 -1.52 -2.61
CA ARG A 254 13.09 -2.39 -3.23
C ARG A 254 11.90 -2.53 -2.31
N ALA A 255 10.70 -2.26 -2.84
CA ALA A 255 9.42 -2.51 -2.20
C ALA A 255 8.72 -3.69 -2.87
N LYS A 256 8.52 -4.79 -2.14
CA LYS A 256 7.83 -5.98 -2.62
C LYS A 256 6.44 -6.07 -2.02
N ILE A 257 5.43 -6.18 -2.85
CA ILE A 257 4.04 -6.31 -2.44
C ILE A 257 3.75 -7.79 -2.17
N VAL A 258 3.87 -8.22 -0.92
CA VAL A 258 3.70 -9.63 -0.54
C VAL A 258 2.24 -10.03 -0.32
N LYS A 259 1.35 -9.06 -0.15
CA LYS A 259 -0.09 -9.24 -0.08
C LYS A 259 -0.80 -8.05 -0.70
N ASN A 260 -1.80 -8.31 -1.52
CA ASN A 260 -2.66 -7.30 -2.12
C ASN A 260 -4.07 -7.88 -2.30
N LYS A 261 -5.08 -7.21 -1.75
CA LYS A 261 -6.49 -7.60 -1.91
C LYS A 261 -7.23 -6.80 -2.98
N VAL A 262 -6.58 -5.79 -3.57
CA VAL A 262 -7.19 -4.89 -4.55
C VAL A 262 -6.61 -5.05 -5.96
N ALA A 263 -5.46 -5.76 -6.08
CA ALA A 263 -4.82 -6.11 -7.35
C ALA A 263 -3.97 -7.39 -7.17
N PRO A 264 -3.43 -7.98 -8.25
CA PRO A 264 -2.54 -9.12 -8.14
C PRO A 264 -1.31 -8.82 -7.28
N PRO A 265 -0.98 -9.67 -6.29
CA PRO A 265 0.18 -9.49 -5.40
C PRO A 265 1.50 -9.90 -6.07
N PHE A 266 2.60 -9.84 -5.31
CA PHE A 266 3.97 -10.27 -5.63
C PHE A 266 4.68 -9.44 -6.69
N ARG A 267 4.19 -8.22 -6.96
CA ARG A 267 4.90 -7.24 -7.76
C ARG A 267 5.95 -6.55 -6.90
N GLU A 268 6.98 -6.05 -7.58
CA GLU A 268 8.09 -5.33 -6.96
C GLU A 268 8.28 -3.98 -7.64
N ALA A 269 8.68 -3.00 -6.86
CA ALA A 269 9.10 -1.68 -7.33
C ALA A 269 10.48 -1.38 -6.75
N GLU A 270 11.35 -0.77 -7.54
CA GLU A 270 12.63 -0.24 -7.07
C GLU A 270 12.67 1.26 -7.32
N PHE A 271 13.10 1.99 -6.31
CA PHE A 271 13.24 3.44 -6.35
C PHE A 271 14.43 3.89 -5.51
N GLU A 272 14.89 5.10 -5.77
CA GLU A 272 16.00 5.73 -5.06
C GLU A 272 15.46 6.58 -3.92
N ILE A 273 16.03 6.43 -2.72
CA ILE A 273 15.82 7.33 -1.59
C ILE A 273 17.11 8.14 -1.41
N LEU A 274 17.03 9.45 -1.64
CA LEU A 274 18.13 10.40 -1.41
C LEU A 274 18.04 10.93 0.02
N TYR A 275 19.18 11.04 0.69
CA TYR A 275 19.22 11.53 2.05
C TYR A 275 18.90 13.03 2.06
N GLY A 276 17.94 13.44 2.91
CA GLY A 276 17.42 14.78 3.00
C GLY A 276 16.37 15.18 1.96
N GLU A 277 16.15 14.36 0.90
CA GLU A 277 15.20 14.66 -0.19
C GLU A 277 14.08 13.62 -0.32
N GLY A 278 14.35 12.38 0.14
CA GLY A 278 13.39 11.26 0.03
C GLY A 278 13.39 10.54 -1.31
N ILE A 279 12.23 10.07 -1.75
CA ILE A 279 12.08 9.31 -3.00
C ILE A 279 12.36 10.21 -4.21
N SER A 280 13.30 9.79 -5.06
CA SER A 280 13.72 10.52 -6.27
C SER A 280 12.69 10.37 -7.39
N LYS A 281 11.60 11.16 -7.34
CA LYS A 281 10.52 11.13 -8.34
C LYS A 281 11.05 11.22 -9.78
N TRP A 282 11.92 12.19 -10.04
CA TRP A 282 12.44 12.45 -11.39
C TRP A 282 13.35 11.33 -11.89
N GLY A 283 14.19 10.77 -10.98
CA GLY A 283 15.05 9.63 -11.32
C GLY A 283 14.26 8.40 -11.71
N GLU A 284 13.22 8.10 -10.94
CA GLU A 284 12.31 7.00 -11.20
C GLU A 284 11.54 7.16 -12.51
N MET A 285 11.08 8.38 -12.80
CA MET A 285 10.38 8.71 -14.04
C MET A 285 11.26 8.46 -15.27
N VAL A 286 12.53 8.89 -15.24
CA VAL A 286 13.50 8.60 -16.33
C VAL A 286 13.70 7.10 -16.52
N ASP A 287 13.87 6.36 -15.42
CA ASP A 287 14.12 4.91 -15.48
C ASP A 287 12.91 4.14 -16.02
N LEU A 288 11.69 4.52 -15.62
CA LEU A 288 10.46 3.92 -16.12
C LEU A 288 10.21 4.27 -17.59
N ALA A 289 10.45 5.54 -17.98
CA ALA A 289 10.28 5.98 -19.38
C ALA A 289 11.25 5.25 -20.32
N VAL A 290 12.48 4.98 -19.87
CA VAL A 290 13.45 4.18 -20.64
C VAL A 290 13.02 2.71 -20.73
N LYS A 291 12.52 2.11 -19.63
CA LYS A 291 12.03 0.72 -19.63
C LYS A 291 10.81 0.52 -20.53
N LEU A 292 10.05 1.56 -20.77
CA LEU A 292 8.85 1.54 -21.62
C LEU A 292 9.11 2.05 -23.06
N ASP A 293 10.37 2.33 -23.40
CA ASP A 293 10.79 2.89 -24.70
C ASP A 293 10.13 4.26 -25.04
N ILE A 294 9.58 4.95 -24.05
CA ILE A 294 9.09 6.34 -24.18
C ILE A 294 10.27 7.28 -24.37
N ILE A 295 11.34 7.06 -23.59
CA ILE A 295 12.63 7.72 -23.76
C ILE A 295 13.64 6.71 -24.30
N GLN A 296 14.21 6.99 -25.47
CA GLN A 296 15.26 6.19 -26.07
C GLN A 296 16.61 6.60 -25.49
N LYS A 297 17.38 5.58 -25.06
CA LYS A 297 18.74 5.76 -24.55
C LYS A 297 19.75 5.23 -25.59
N SER A 298 20.60 6.11 -26.13
CA SER A 298 21.69 5.76 -27.03
C SER A 298 23.02 6.20 -26.44
N GLY A 299 23.76 5.24 -25.87
CA GLY A 299 24.97 5.54 -25.10
C GLY A 299 24.66 6.41 -23.88
N SER A 300 25.24 7.62 -23.83
CA SER A 300 24.95 8.61 -22.77
C SER A 300 23.81 9.57 -23.11
N TRP A 301 23.25 9.51 -24.31
CA TRP A 301 22.21 10.43 -24.78
C TRP A 301 20.82 9.87 -24.55
N PHE A 302 19.91 10.76 -24.19
CA PHE A 302 18.49 10.48 -24.00
C PHE A 302 17.68 11.33 -24.96
N ALA A 303 16.68 10.74 -25.62
CA ALA A 303 15.78 11.41 -26.56
C ALA A 303 14.34 10.90 -26.42
N MET A 304 13.36 11.75 -26.73
CA MET A 304 11.96 11.39 -26.84
C MET A 304 11.52 11.71 -28.28
N GLY A 305 11.27 10.69 -29.09
CA GLY A 305 11.10 10.86 -30.54
C GLY A 305 12.33 11.53 -31.18
N GLU A 306 12.10 12.66 -31.84
CA GLU A 306 13.18 13.45 -32.46
C GLU A 306 13.86 14.46 -31.52
N THR A 307 13.28 14.68 -30.32
CA THR A 307 13.74 15.70 -29.37
C THR A 307 14.82 15.11 -28.44
N ARG A 308 16.01 15.73 -28.44
CA ARG A 308 17.07 15.38 -27.50
C ARG A 308 16.78 15.98 -26.14
N LEU A 309 16.73 15.15 -25.09
CA LEU A 309 16.46 15.57 -23.71
C LEU A 309 17.73 15.96 -22.95
N GLY A 310 18.87 15.28 -23.24
CA GLY A 310 20.12 15.58 -22.57
C GLY A 310 21.15 14.46 -22.64
N GLN A 311 22.37 14.76 -22.15
CA GLN A 311 23.43 13.80 -21.98
C GLN A 311 23.57 13.41 -20.51
N GLY A 312 23.39 12.14 -20.20
CA GLY A 312 23.40 11.60 -18.85
C GLY A 312 22.05 11.69 -18.15
N ARG A 313 21.81 10.75 -17.23
CA ARG A 313 20.55 10.61 -16.47
C ARG A 313 20.25 11.85 -15.63
N ASP A 314 21.28 12.45 -15.01
CA ASP A 314 21.09 13.62 -14.14
C ASP A 314 20.71 14.88 -14.92
N ALA A 315 21.19 15.05 -16.16
CA ALA A 315 20.74 16.14 -17.01
C ALA A 315 19.26 16.04 -17.38
N VAL A 316 18.77 14.80 -17.64
CA VAL A 316 17.36 14.55 -17.92
C VAL A 316 16.50 14.74 -16.67
N LYS A 317 16.97 14.31 -15.49
CA LYS A 317 16.31 14.60 -14.19
C LYS A 317 16.12 16.10 -13.98
N ALA A 318 17.19 16.89 -14.18
CA ALA A 318 17.15 18.33 -14.05
C ALA A 318 16.21 18.98 -15.08
N LEU A 319 16.16 18.47 -16.31
CA LEU A 319 15.21 18.93 -17.31
C LEU A 319 13.77 18.70 -16.86
N LEU A 320 13.42 17.48 -16.42
CA LEU A 320 12.07 17.16 -15.97
C LEU A 320 11.65 17.95 -14.72
N GLN A 321 12.61 18.29 -13.86
CA GLN A 321 12.36 19.13 -12.69
C GLN A 321 12.01 20.58 -13.08
N ASN A 322 12.58 21.09 -14.16
CA ASN A 322 12.41 22.46 -14.63
C ASN A 322 11.32 22.61 -15.71
N ASP A 323 10.83 21.52 -16.28
CA ASP A 323 9.78 21.49 -17.30
C ASP A 323 8.61 20.62 -16.85
N PRO A 324 7.64 21.20 -16.12
CA PRO A 324 6.48 20.47 -15.62
C PRO A 324 5.59 19.89 -16.73
N GLU A 325 5.46 20.57 -17.87
CA GLU A 325 4.61 20.10 -18.98
C GLU A 325 5.17 18.83 -19.59
N LEU A 326 6.47 18.78 -19.84
CA LEU A 326 7.17 17.60 -20.32
C LEU A 326 7.09 16.44 -19.29
N ALA A 327 7.24 16.78 -18.01
CA ALA A 327 7.15 15.79 -16.93
C ALA A 327 5.75 15.16 -16.84
N GLU A 328 4.69 15.97 -16.93
CA GLU A 328 3.29 15.48 -16.95
C GLU A 328 3.00 14.61 -18.18
N GLN A 329 3.50 15.02 -19.34
CA GLN A 329 3.36 14.21 -20.56
C GLN A 329 4.03 12.84 -20.39
N ILE A 330 5.26 12.79 -19.92
CA ILE A 330 6.00 11.53 -19.71
C ILE A 330 5.30 10.68 -18.64
N GLU A 331 4.83 11.27 -17.54
CA GLU A 331 4.10 10.56 -16.50
C GLU A 331 2.81 9.95 -17.05
N ALA A 332 2.05 10.69 -17.87
CA ALA A 332 0.84 10.20 -18.50
C ALA A 332 1.12 9.02 -19.45
N GLU A 333 2.17 9.11 -20.26
CA GLU A 333 2.60 8.02 -21.14
C GLU A 333 3.09 6.78 -20.37
N ILE A 334 3.82 6.96 -19.24
CA ILE A 334 4.20 5.86 -18.36
C ILE A 334 2.96 5.18 -17.79
N ARG A 335 1.99 5.94 -17.30
CA ARG A 335 0.75 5.40 -16.74
C ARG A 335 -0.07 4.65 -17.80
N ALA A 336 -0.19 5.19 -19.01
CA ALA A 336 -0.89 4.56 -20.13
C ALA A 336 -0.23 3.24 -20.55
N ASN A 337 1.09 3.15 -20.51
CA ASN A 337 1.85 1.96 -20.90
C ASN A 337 2.24 1.06 -19.72
N SER A 338 1.78 1.35 -18.51
CA SER A 338 2.16 0.65 -17.27
C SER A 338 1.88 -0.86 -17.29
N PHE A 339 0.92 -1.31 -18.11
CA PHE A 339 0.62 -2.73 -18.28
C PHE A 339 1.80 -3.52 -18.88
N LYS A 340 2.64 -2.90 -19.69
CA LYS A 340 3.84 -3.54 -20.26
C LYS A 340 4.88 -3.91 -19.20
N LEU A 341 4.86 -3.22 -18.05
CA LEU A 341 5.70 -3.54 -16.89
C LEU A 341 5.17 -4.73 -16.08
N MET A 342 3.97 -5.21 -16.41
CA MET A 342 3.36 -6.35 -15.73
C MET A 342 3.87 -7.66 -16.35
N SER A 343 3.99 -8.73 -15.53
CA SER A 343 4.25 -10.07 -16.05
C SER A 343 3.12 -10.53 -16.97
N LYS A 344 3.41 -11.41 -17.94
CA LYS A 344 2.39 -11.98 -18.85
C LYS A 344 1.16 -12.53 -18.10
N GLN A 345 1.34 -13.20 -16.96
CA GLN A 345 0.23 -13.69 -16.12
C GLN A 345 -0.61 -12.56 -15.52
N SER A 346 0.02 -11.45 -15.14
CA SER A 346 -0.68 -10.28 -14.60
C SER A 346 -1.41 -9.50 -15.70
N GLN A 347 -0.89 -9.49 -16.93
CA GLN A 347 -1.55 -8.90 -18.10
C GLN A 347 -2.83 -9.66 -18.44
N ILE A 348 -2.78 -10.98 -18.49
CA ILE A 348 -3.96 -11.85 -18.75
C ILE A 348 -5.03 -11.62 -17.67
N ALA A 349 -4.65 -11.54 -16.41
CA ALA A 349 -5.59 -11.27 -15.31
C ALA A 349 -6.21 -9.87 -15.38
N ALA A 350 -5.49 -8.86 -15.83
CA ALA A 350 -5.98 -7.49 -16.01
C ALA A 350 -7.00 -7.41 -17.16
N VAL A 351 -6.73 -8.10 -18.28
CA VAL A 351 -7.66 -8.21 -19.41
C VAL A 351 -8.93 -8.95 -19.01
N ALA A 352 -8.82 -10.06 -18.29
CA ALA A 352 -9.96 -10.82 -17.79
C ALA A 352 -10.84 -10.02 -16.80
N ALA A 353 -10.25 -9.04 -16.09
CA ALA A 353 -10.97 -8.15 -15.18
C ALA A 353 -11.66 -6.96 -15.87
N GLY A 354 -11.68 -6.90 -17.23
CA GLY A 354 -12.35 -5.84 -17.99
C GLY A 354 -11.67 -4.47 -17.93
N ARG A 355 -10.43 -4.39 -17.45
CA ARG A 355 -9.62 -3.18 -17.58
C ARG A 355 -9.19 -3.08 -19.04
N ALA A 356 -9.60 -2.01 -19.74
CA ALA A 356 -9.26 -1.79 -21.13
C ALA A 356 -7.73 -1.75 -21.29
N VAL A 357 -7.19 -2.81 -21.87
CA VAL A 357 -5.80 -2.94 -22.26
C VAL A 357 -5.84 -3.39 -23.71
N GLU A 358 -5.48 -2.50 -24.63
CA GLU A 358 -5.21 -2.88 -26.01
C GLU A 358 -3.88 -3.65 -26.01
N VAL A 359 -3.94 -4.97 -26.11
CA VAL A 359 -2.78 -5.85 -26.31
C VAL A 359 -2.74 -6.15 -27.80
N SER A 360 -1.65 -5.76 -28.49
CA SER A 360 -1.45 -6.15 -29.86
C SER A 360 -1.09 -7.64 -29.94
N ALA A 361 -1.49 -8.30 -31.04
CA ALA A 361 -1.20 -9.73 -31.23
C ALA A 361 0.31 -10.05 -31.31
N ASP A 362 1.14 -9.05 -31.59
CA ASP A 362 2.60 -9.17 -31.75
C ASP A 362 3.33 -9.33 -30.40
N ASP A 363 2.68 -9.03 -29.27
CA ASP A 363 3.29 -9.14 -27.93
C ASP A 363 3.40 -10.61 -27.43
N PHE A 364 2.95 -11.59 -28.20
CA PHE A 364 2.86 -13.00 -27.78
C PHE A 364 3.77 -13.97 -28.56
N GLU A 365 4.55 -13.50 -29.56
CA GLU A 365 5.32 -14.40 -30.44
C GLU A 365 6.78 -14.69 -30.02
N ASP A 366 7.34 -14.11 -28.95
CA ASP A 366 8.78 -14.21 -28.65
C ASP A 366 9.18 -15.20 -27.54
N GLU A 367 8.44 -16.29 -27.32
CA GLU A 367 8.92 -17.39 -26.44
C GLU A 367 8.56 -18.78 -27.00
N ALA A 368 9.09 -19.11 -28.17
CA ALA A 368 9.20 -20.49 -28.63
C ALA A 368 10.56 -20.69 -29.31
N ASP A 369 11.62 -20.84 -28.47
CA ASP A 369 12.84 -21.60 -28.82
C ASP A 369 13.60 -22.00 -27.54
#